data_ce69ec1cd1b3be605bfce22047393f6f
#
_entry.id   ce69ec1cd1b3be605bfce22047393f6f
#
_cell.length_a   1.000
_cell.length_b   1.000
_cell.length_c   1.000
_cell.angle_alpha   90.00
_cell.angle_beta   90.00
_cell.angle_gamma   90.00
#
_symmetry.space_group_name_H-M   'P 1'
#
loop_
_entity.id
_entity.type
_entity.pdbx_description
1 polymer ?
#
loop_
_entity_poly.entity_id
_entity_poly.type
_entity_poly.pdbx_seq_one_letter_code
_entity_poly.pdbx_strand_id
1 'polypeptide(L)'
;MEKVIFFGNGPLADYALAVIQQECQVIFHARKKEDLEEVCRLKKEHPEAHGVLASFGVMIPVSVLELFEPEGILNIHPSLLPLYRGASPIESAILAGDNKFSVSVMKLVKAMDAGPIYTQVTFSDLPLNKEVIYKTLAEVGAQWIVAHLSELPEPIAQDESKATFCGKLDKSMSYLTPETDTADLTLRKIVAFQGFPKPKYTFFGLPCIVLEAHLLKQGETALLKIPCADGRLVVVDRLQPEGRKEMDTKSFLNGYAK
;
A
#
# COMPACT_ATOMS: atom_id res chain seq x y z
N MET A 1 23.97 6.68 -16.57
CA MET A 1 22.64 6.65 -15.92
C MET A 1 22.07 5.29 -16.23
N GLU A 2 21.76 4.51 -15.18
CA GLU A 2 21.22 3.16 -15.33
C GLU A 2 19.87 3.21 -16.03
N LYS A 3 19.60 2.23 -16.92
CA LYS A 3 18.30 2.10 -17.58
C LYS A 3 17.39 1.19 -16.76
N VAL A 4 16.13 1.60 -16.63
CA VAL A 4 15.13 0.85 -15.84
C VAL A 4 13.87 0.62 -16.67
N ILE A 5 13.37 -0.60 -16.63
CA ILE A 5 11.99 -0.96 -16.99
C ILE A 5 11.22 -1.08 -15.67
N PHE A 6 10.27 -0.17 -15.46
CA PHE A 6 9.49 -0.11 -14.23
C PHE A 6 8.13 -0.77 -14.41
N PHE A 7 7.73 -1.58 -13.41
CA PHE A 7 6.43 -2.26 -13.36
C PHE A 7 5.64 -1.75 -12.17
N GLY A 8 4.47 -1.18 -12.40
CA GLY A 8 3.69 -0.75 -11.25
C GLY A 8 2.46 0.08 -11.58
N ASN A 9 1.55 0.12 -10.59
CA ASN A 9 0.33 0.90 -10.67
C ASN A 9 -0.12 1.28 -9.25
N GLY A 10 -0.67 2.49 -9.12
CA GLY A 10 -1.19 3.01 -7.86
C GLY A 10 -0.13 3.66 -6.96
N PRO A 11 -0.52 4.07 -5.73
CA PRO A 11 0.27 5.00 -4.91
C PRO A 11 1.70 4.54 -4.61
N LEU A 12 1.90 3.26 -4.27
CA LEU A 12 3.25 2.74 -4.01
C LEU A 12 4.16 2.87 -5.24
N ALA A 13 3.61 2.52 -6.41
CA ALA A 13 4.32 2.62 -7.67
C ALA A 13 4.64 4.07 -8.03
N ASP A 14 3.68 4.98 -7.84
CA ASP A 14 3.84 6.39 -8.20
C ASP A 14 4.94 7.05 -7.36
N TYR A 15 4.99 6.80 -6.04
CA TYR A 15 6.06 7.32 -5.17
C TYR A 15 7.43 6.69 -5.49
N ALA A 16 7.49 5.39 -5.71
CA ALA A 16 8.75 4.71 -6.07
C ALA A 16 9.30 5.20 -7.41
N LEU A 17 8.42 5.31 -8.42
CA LEU A 17 8.78 5.78 -9.76
C LEU A 17 9.34 7.22 -9.72
N ALA A 18 8.74 8.11 -8.91
CA ALA A 18 9.20 9.48 -8.78
C ALA A 18 10.65 9.58 -8.28
N VAL A 19 11.06 8.68 -7.37
CA VAL A 19 12.46 8.59 -6.92
C VAL A 19 13.36 8.04 -8.01
N ILE A 20 12.96 6.92 -8.65
CA ILE A 20 13.78 6.24 -9.66
C ILE A 20 14.06 7.16 -10.87
N GLN A 21 13.05 7.94 -11.32
CA GLN A 21 13.19 8.85 -12.45
C GLN A 21 14.18 10.00 -12.23
N GLN A 22 14.53 10.32 -10.98
CA GLN A 22 15.51 11.36 -10.68
C GLN A 22 16.94 10.91 -10.96
N GLU A 23 17.24 9.62 -10.78
CA GLU A 23 18.59 9.08 -10.81
C GLU A 23 18.83 8.06 -11.95
N CYS A 24 17.74 7.52 -12.53
CA CYS A 24 17.79 6.50 -13.57
C CYS A 24 17.00 6.93 -14.81
N GLN A 25 17.38 6.38 -15.96
CA GLN A 25 16.62 6.50 -17.19
C GLN A 25 15.52 5.43 -17.22
N VAL A 26 14.28 5.80 -16.90
CA VAL A 26 13.14 4.88 -17.06
C VAL A 26 12.77 4.82 -18.54
N ILE A 27 13.14 3.72 -19.19
CA ILE A 27 12.90 3.53 -20.64
C ILE A 27 11.50 3.03 -20.93
N PHE A 28 10.81 2.41 -19.94
CA PHE A 28 9.43 1.99 -20.06
C PHE A 28 8.77 1.84 -18.69
N HIS A 29 7.47 2.15 -18.63
CA HIS A 29 6.62 1.94 -17.45
C HIS A 29 5.46 1.02 -17.78
N ALA A 30 5.57 -0.25 -17.44
CA ALA A 30 4.52 -1.25 -17.57
C ALA A 30 3.48 -1.07 -16.43
N ARG A 31 2.20 -0.91 -16.80
CA ARG A 31 1.09 -0.67 -15.87
C ARG A 31 0.04 -1.77 -15.86
N LYS A 32 0.04 -2.61 -16.87
CA LYS A 32 -0.97 -3.65 -17.11
C LYS A 32 -0.37 -4.85 -17.83
N LYS A 33 -1.14 -5.93 -17.91
CA LYS A 33 -0.67 -7.20 -18.49
C LYS A 33 -0.22 -7.06 -19.96
N GLU A 34 -0.94 -6.26 -20.73
CA GLU A 34 -0.67 -6.06 -22.16
C GLU A 34 0.70 -5.41 -22.42
N ASP A 35 1.22 -4.66 -21.45
CA ASP A 35 2.52 -3.99 -21.54
C ASP A 35 3.70 -4.97 -21.50
N LEU A 36 3.48 -6.23 -21.09
CA LEU A 36 4.55 -7.24 -20.98
C LEU A 36 5.16 -7.63 -22.34
N GLU A 37 4.42 -7.50 -23.42
CA GLU A 37 4.95 -7.72 -24.78
C GLU A 37 6.01 -6.68 -25.12
N GLU A 38 5.73 -5.42 -24.83
CA GLU A 38 6.68 -4.32 -25.03
C GLU A 38 7.89 -4.42 -24.08
N VAL A 39 7.68 -4.86 -22.83
CA VAL A 39 8.78 -5.18 -21.91
C VAL A 39 9.73 -6.20 -22.53
N CYS A 40 9.20 -7.30 -23.11
CA CYS A 40 10.02 -8.32 -23.74
C CYS A 40 10.82 -7.79 -24.93
N ARG A 41 10.22 -6.90 -25.73
CA ARG A 41 10.89 -6.25 -26.84
C ARG A 41 12.04 -5.35 -26.36
N LEU A 42 11.72 -4.45 -25.44
CA LEU A 42 12.68 -3.48 -24.91
C LEU A 42 13.83 -4.13 -24.14
N LYS A 43 13.56 -5.19 -23.38
CA LYS A 43 14.63 -5.91 -22.66
C LYS A 43 15.60 -6.62 -23.62
N LYS A 44 15.13 -7.07 -24.78
CA LYS A 44 16.02 -7.60 -25.82
C LYS A 44 16.85 -6.51 -26.51
N GLU A 45 16.29 -5.32 -26.72
CA GLU A 45 16.99 -4.15 -27.28
C GLU A 45 17.95 -3.51 -26.26
N HIS A 46 17.63 -3.59 -24.98
CA HIS A 46 18.37 -3.05 -23.85
C HIS A 46 18.67 -4.13 -22.81
N PRO A 47 19.55 -5.10 -23.12
CA PRO A 47 19.85 -6.20 -22.20
C PRO A 47 20.41 -5.73 -20.85
N GLU A 48 21.04 -4.55 -20.81
CA GLU A 48 21.55 -3.90 -19.60
C GLU A 48 20.44 -3.31 -18.69
N ALA A 49 19.21 -3.14 -19.19
CA ALA A 49 18.16 -2.49 -18.40
C ALA A 49 17.71 -3.34 -17.22
N HIS A 50 17.66 -2.74 -16.04
CA HIS A 50 17.17 -3.36 -14.81
C HIS A 50 15.65 -3.40 -14.75
N GLY A 51 15.10 -4.43 -14.12
CA GLY A 51 13.68 -4.52 -13.82
C GLY A 51 13.40 -4.05 -12.39
N VAL A 52 12.46 -3.11 -12.22
CA VAL A 52 12.01 -2.66 -10.90
C VAL A 52 10.49 -2.73 -10.83
N LEU A 53 9.96 -3.33 -9.76
CA LEU A 53 8.54 -3.52 -9.57
C LEU A 53 8.08 -2.91 -8.23
N ALA A 54 6.93 -2.23 -8.27
CA ALA A 54 6.19 -1.82 -7.09
C ALA A 54 4.68 -1.89 -7.39
N SER A 55 3.94 -2.76 -6.71
CA SER A 55 2.47 -2.84 -6.81
C SER A 55 1.94 -2.99 -8.25
N PHE A 56 2.42 -3.98 -9.00
CA PHE A 56 2.00 -4.20 -10.39
C PHE A 56 0.62 -4.89 -10.52
N GLY A 57 0.27 -5.73 -9.55
CA GLY A 57 -1.04 -6.40 -9.48
C GLY A 57 -1.28 -7.48 -10.55
N VAL A 58 -0.28 -7.76 -11.41
CA VAL A 58 -0.31 -8.77 -12.46
C VAL A 58 0.78 -9.80 -12.20
N MET A 59 0.45 -11.08 -12.37
CA MET A 59 1.43 -12.15 -12.31
C MET A 59 2.36 -12.05 -13.52
N ILE A 60 3.67 -11.92 -13.28
CA ILE A 60 4.69 -11.88 -14.34
C ILE A 60 5.02 -13.32 -14.74
N PRO A 61 4.90 -13.68 -16.05
CA PRO A 61 5.26 -15.00 -16.55
C PRO A 61 6.75 -15.31 -16.33
N VAL A 62 7.07 -16.59 -16.14
CA VAL A 62 8.46 -17.05 -15.97
C VAL A 62 9.35 -16.64 -17.15
N SER A 63 8.81 -16.70 -18.37
CA SER A 63 9.53 -16.26 -19.58
C SER A 63 9.92 -14.78 -19.59
N VAL A 64 9.21 -13.94 -18.83
CA VAL A 64 9.58 -12.53 -18.63
C VAL A 64 10.60 -12.39 -17.51
N LEU A 65 10.45 -13.16 -16.41
CA LEU A 65 11.43 -13.17 -15.31
C LEU A 65 12.82 -13.57 -15.80
N GLU A 66 12.89 -14.61 -16.64
CA GLU A 66 14.15 -15.13 -17.20
C GLU A 66 14.90 -14.09 -18.05
N LEU A 67 14.22 -13.13 -18.65
CA LEU A 67 14.89 -12.05 -19.40
C LEU A 67 15.74 -11.14 -18.51
N PHE A 68 15.45 -11.07 -17.22
CA PHE A 68 16.13 -10.20 -16.26
C PHE A 68 17.19 -10.93 -15.42
N GLU A 69 17.41 -12.23 -15.65
CA GLU A 69 18.48 -12.94 -14.95
C GLU A 69 19.89 -12.47 -15.42
N PRO A 70 20.91 -12.49 -14.52
CA PRO A 70 20.90 -13.09 -13.17
C PRO A 70 20.34 -12.17 -12.06
N GLU A 71 20.27 -10.86 -12.22
CA GLU A 71 19.85 -9.91 -11.17
C GLU A 71 18.35 -10.06 -10.83
N GLY A 72 17.54 -10.42 -11.82
CA GLY A 72 16.10 -10.53 -11.71
C GLY A 72 15.40 -9.16 -11.74
N ILE A 73 14.10 -9.19 -11.43
CA ILE A 73 13.31 -7.97 -11.22
C ILE A 73 13.32 -7.66 -9.72
N LEU A 74 13.74 -6.46 -9.34
CA LEU A 74 13.75 -5.99 -7.95
C LEU A 74 12.34 -5.52 -7.57
N ASN A 75 11.75 -6.14 -6.55
CA ASN A 75 10.42 -5.81 -6.08
C ASN A 75 10.47 -5.04 -4.76
N ILE A 76 9.84 -3.87 -4.72
CA ILE A 76 9.58 -3.10 -3.50
C ILE A 76 8.31 -3.65 -2.86
N HIS A 77 8.46 -4.47 -1.82
CA HIS A 77 7.34 -5.07 -1.10
C HIS A 77 7.14 -4.38 0.26
N PRO A 78 5.99 -3.75 0.53
CA PRO A 78 5.80 -2.92 1.72
C PRO A 78 5.41 -3.76 2.94
N SER A 79 6.24 -4.72 3.32
CA SER A 79 6.15 -5.49 4.57
C SER A 79 7.53 -5.98 5.02
N LEU A 80 7.61 -6.46 6.26
CA LEU A 80 8.76 -7.21 6.79
C LEU A 80 8.66 -8.68 6.35
N LEU A 81 9.07 -8.98 5.11
CA LEU A 81 9.05 -10.37 4.62
C LEU A 81 9.82 -11.32 5.54
N PRO A 82 9.32 -12.54 5.77
CA PRO A 82 8.24 -13.22 5.07
C PRO A 82 6.83 -12.93 5.59
N LEU A 83 6.64 -11.93 6.44
CA LEU A 83 5.31 -11.54 6.92
C LEU A 83 4.54 -10.76 5.84
N TYR A 84 3.22 -10.99 5.78
CA TYR A 84 2.30 -10.29 4.87
C TYR A 84 2.68 -10.41 3.38
N ARG A 85 3.07 -11.61 2.92
CA ARG A 85 3.14 -11.88 1.48
C ARG A 85 1.76 -11.70 0.84
N GLY A 86 1.67 -11.06 -0.32
CA GLY A 86 0.41 -10.92 -1.04
C GLY A 86 0.01 -9.48 -1.37
N ALA A 87 -1.29 -9.26 -1.58
CA ALA A 87 -1.78 -8.11 -2.31
C ALA A 87 -1.98 -6.83 -1.50
N SER A 88 -2.16 -6.92 -0.17
CA SER A 88 -2.53 -5.77 0.68
C SER A 88 -1.76 -5.76 2.00
N PRO A 89 -0.42 -5.76 1.97
CA PRO A 89 0.40 -5.88 3.19
C PRO A 89 0.23 -4.70 4.15
N ILE A 90 0.20 -3.45 3.65
CA ILE A 90 0.03 -2.25 4.48
C ILE A 90 -1.34 -2.27 5.17
N GLU A 91 -2.40 -2.52 4.41
CA GLU A 91 -3.75 -2.57 4.97
C GLU A 91 -3.90 -3.67 5.99
N SER A 92 -3.29 -4.83 5.74
CA SER A 92 -3.32 -5.96 6.67
C SER A 92 -2.58 -5.66 7.97
N ALA A 93 -1.42 -5.02 7.90
CA ALA A 93 -0.68 -4.56 9.07
C ALA A 93 -1.48 -3.51 9.89
N ILE A 94 -2.11 -2.53 9.20
CA ILE A 94 -2.98 -1.55 9.85
C ILE A 94 -4.14 -2.25 10.56
N LEU A 95 -4.83 -3.18 9.90
CA LEU A 95 -5.97 -3.91 10.48
C LEU A 95 -5.55 -4.78 11.67
N ALA A 96 -4.40 -5.42 11.60
CA ALA A 96 -3.82 -6.19 12.70
C ALA A 96 -3.46 -5.32 13.90
N GLY A 97 -3.25 -4.00 13.70
CA GLY A 97 -2.86 -3.06 14.74
C GLY A 97 -1.36 -3.03 14.96
N ASP A 98 -0.60 -3.36 13.95
CA ASP A 98 0.85 -3.24 14.00
C ASP A 98 1.24 -1.77 14.19
N ASN A 99 2.22 -1.55 15.04
CA ASN A 99 2.81 -0.23 15.28
C ASN A 99 4.14 -0.04 14.53
N LYS A 100 4.52 -1.02 13.71
CA LYS A 100 5.72 -0.98 12.88
C LYS A 100 5.34 -1.27 11.43
N PHE A 101 5.92 -0.49 10.54
CA PHE A 101 5.77 -0.68 9.11
C PHE A 101 7.13 -0.88 8.47
N SER A 102 7.21 -1.79 7.52
CA SER A 102 8.48 -2.17 6.93
C SER A 102 8.39 -2.22 5.41
N VAL A 103 9.53 -2.07 4.77
CA VAL A 103 9.70 -2.35 3.35
C VAL A 103 10.82 -3.36 3.17
N SER A 104 10.60 -4.31 2.27
CA SER A 104 11.61 -5.26 1.81
C SER A 104 11.87 -5.01 0.33
N VAL A 105 13.14 -5.01 -0.07
CA VAL A 105 13.52 -5.11 -1.48
C VAL A 105 13.95 -6.55 -1.72
N MET A 106 13.29 -7.23 -2.65
CA MET A 106 13.52 -8.65 -2.93
C MET A 106 13.62 -8.92 -4.43
N LYS A 107 14.25 -10.03 -4.81
CA LYS A 107 14.21 -10.55 -6.16
C LYS A 107 12.84 -11.19 -6.43
N LEU A 108 12.18 -10.77 -7.51
CA LEU A 108 10.90 -11.36 -7.89
C LEU A 108 11.09 -12.78 -8.43
N VAL A 109 10.29 -13.71 -7.91
CA VAL A 109 10.26 -15.11 -8.33
C VAL A 109 8.83 -15.55 -8.65
N LYS A 110 8.66 -16.75 -9.22
CA LYS A 110 7.33 -17.30 -9.56
C LYS A 110 6.40 -17.44 -8.34
N ALA A 111 6.96 -17.85 -7.19
CA ALA A 111 6.18 -17.96 -5.95
C ALA A 111 5.92 -16.56 -5.38
N MET A 112 4.66 -16.30 -4.97
CA MET A 112 4.22 -14.99 -4.51
C MET A 112 5.08 -14.49 -3.34
N ASP A 113 5.78 -13.38 -3.57
CA ASP A 113 6.62 -12.66 -2.61
C ASP A 113 7.61 -13.54 -1.81
N ALA A 114 8.02 -14.68 -2.38
CA ALA A 114 8.89 -15.67 -1.73
C ALA A 114 10.35 -15.59 -2.17
N GLY A 115 10.73 -14.63 -3.00
CA GLY A 115 12.10 -14.49 -3.47
C GLY A 115 13.07 -14.01 -2.39
N PRO A 116 14.38 -14.19 -2.60
CA PRO A 116 15.39 -13.78 -1.65
C PRO A 116 15.40 -12.24 -1.48
N ILE A 117 15.74 -11.81 -0.27
CA ILE A 117 15.66 -10.42 0.18
C ILE A 117 17.03 -9.77 0.13
N TYR A 118 17.12 -8.60 -0.50
CA TYR A 118 18.31 -7.78 -0.53
C TYR A 118 18.43 -6.89 0.71
N THR A 119 17.34 -6.28 1.13
CA THR A 119 17.31 -5.40 2.30
C THR A 119 15.92 -5.31 2.92
N GLN A 120 15.88 -4.92 4.19
CA GLN A 120 14.66 -4.62 4.92
C GLN A 120 14.85 -3.39 5.80
N VAL A 121 13.91 -2.48 5.78
CA VAL A 121 13.90 -1.30 6.66
C VAL A 121 12.57 -1.25 7.41
N THR A 122 12.64 -1.03 8.73
CA THR A 122 11.49 -0.98 9.64
C THR A 122 11.38 0.38 10.31
N PHE A 123 10.18 0.92 10.35
CA PHE A 123 9.82 2.17 11.01
C PHE A 123 8.86 1.90 12.17
N SER A 124 9.16 2.42 13.36
CA SER A 124 8.34 2.26 14.57
C SER A 124 7.48 3.48 14.89
N ASP A 125 7.72 4.62 14.26
CA ASP A 125 7.11 5.90 14.63
C ASP A 125 6.32 6.57 13.49
N LEU A 126 5.92 5.79 12.47
CA LEU A 126 5.06 6.33 11.42
C LEU A 126 3.66 6.61 11.97
N PRO A 127 3.07 7.77 11.66
CA PRO A 127 1.69 8.05 12.03
C PRO A 127 0.75 7.04 11.35
N LEU A 128 -0.38 6.74 11.99
CA LEU A 128 -1.43 5.93 11.39
C LEU A 128 -2.13 6.72 10.27
N ASN A 129 -1.42 6.93 9.19
CA ASN A 129 -1.86 7.60 7.99
C ASN A 129 -1.38 6.79 6.78
N LYS A 130 -2.33 6.25 6.04
CA LYS A 130 -2.06 5.34 4.93
C LYS A 130 -1.17 5.95 3.86
N GLU A 131 -1.41 7.21 3.50
CA GLU A 131 -0.63 7.92 2.49
C GLU A 131 0.84 8.10 2.93
N VAL A 132 1.07 8.53 4.18
CA VAL A 132 2.41 8.68 4.75
C VAL A 132 3.14 7.33 4.76
N ILE A 133 2.46 6.25 5.16
CA ILE A 133 3.05 4.90 5.18
C ILE A 133 3.44 4.47 3.75
N TYR A 134 2.53 4.58 2.77
CA TYR A 134 2.82 4.24 1.38
C TYR A 134 4.00 5.02 0.83
N LYS A 135 4.00 6.34 1.01
CA LYS A 135 5.06 7.22 0.55
C LYS A 135 6.42 6.85 1.15
N THR A 136 6.48 6.75 2.48
CA THR A 136 7.75 6.45 3.18
C THR A 136 8.34 5.12 2.73
N LEU A 137 7.52 4.06 2.68
CA LEU A 137 8.00 2.73 2.32
C LEU A 137 8.45 2.66 0.85
N ALA A 138 7.69 3.30 -0.05
CA ALA A 138 8.03 3.36 -1.46
C ALA A 138 9.34 4.13 -1.72
N GLU A 139 9.47 5.31 -1.12
CA GLU A 139 10.65 6.17 -1.29
C GLU A 139 11.92 5.48 -0.76
N VAL A 140 11.86 4.87 0.44
CA VAL A 140 13.02 4.18 1.02
C VAL A 140 13.42 2.95 0.21
N GLY A 141 12.45 2.14 -0.25
CA GLY A 141 12.73 1.00 -1.13
C GLY A 141 13.35 1.43 -2.47
N ALA A 142 12.82 2.49 -3.07
CA ALA A 142 13.33 3.02 -4.33
C ALA A 142 14.73 3.65 -4.19
N GLN A 143 14.97 4.41 -3.12
CA GLN A 143 16.30 4.99 -2.82
C GLN A 143 17.36 3.90 -2.66
N TRP A 144 17.00 2.81 -1.94
CA TRP A 144 17.92 1.69 -1.81
C TRP A 144 18.23 1.04 -3.16
N ILE A 145 17.22 0.82 -4.01
CA ILE A 145 17.42 0.27 -5.35
C ILE A 145 18.36 1.15 -6.16
N VAL A 146 18.08 2.43 -6.26
CA VAL A 146 18.91 3.38 -7.02
C VAL A 146 20.36 3.35 -6.56
N ALA A 147 20.60 3.29 -5.26
CA ALA A 147 21.96 3.27 -4.70
C ALA A 147 22.73 1.97 -4.98
N HIS A 148 22.06 0.87 -5.35
CA HIS A 148 22.68 -0.46 -5.49
C HIS A 148 22.50 -1.07 -6.89
N LEU A 149 21.84 -0.40 -7.85
CA LEU A 149 21.61 -0.97 -9.20
C LEU A 149 22.89 -1.41 -9.92
N SER A 150 23.99 -0.69 -9.72
CA SER A 150 25.28 -1.01 -10.34
C SER A 150 25.99 -2.21 -9.68
N GLU A 151 25.71 -2.49 -8.42
CA GLU A 151 26.31 -3.58 -7.65
C GLU A 151 25.35 -4.05 -6.54
N LEU A 152 24.59 -5.08 -6.86
CA LEU A 152 23.65 -5.68 -5.91
C LEU A 152 24.40 -6.59 -4.92
N PRO A 153 24.12 -6.49 -3.61
CA PRO A 153 24.63 -7.44 -2.63
C PRO A 153 23.99 -8.82 -2.83
N GLU A 154 24.59 -9.85 -2.24
CA GLU A 154 23.97 -11.19 -2.23
C GLU A 154 22.65 -11.17 -1.42
N PRO A 155 21.54 -11.60 -2.01
CA PRO A 155 20.26 -11.61 -1.30
C PRO A 155 20.13 -12.83 -0.40
N ILE A 156 19.39 -12.70 0.69
CA ILE A 156 19.18 -13.73 1.70
C ILE A 156 17.84 -14.43 1.48
N ALA A 157 17.85 -15.76 1.47
CA ALA A 157 16.62 -16.57 1.38
C ALA A 157 15.68 -16.31 2.56
N GLN A 158 14.38 -16.29 2.29
CA GLN A 158 13.37 -16.13 3.33
C GLN A 158 13.21 -17.41 4.17
N ASP A 159 12.86 -17.24 5.45
CA ASP A 159 12.46 -18.36 6.33
C ASP A 159 10.97 -18.68 6.09
N GLU A 160 10.72 -19.71 5.31
CA GLU A 160 9.37 -20.16 4.95
C GLU A 160 8.50 -20.53 6.17
N SER A 161 9.11 -20.94 7.29
CA SER A 161 8.36 -21.29 8.51
C SER A 161 7.71 -20.09 9.18
N LYS A 162 8.13 -18.87 8.83
CA LYS A 162 7.59 -17.59 9.36
C LYS A 162 6.65 -16.88 8.38
N ALA A 163 6.43 -17.46 7.20
CA ALA A 163 5.63 -16.81 6.19
C ALA A 163 4.17 -16.63 6.63
N THR A 164 3.66 -15.41 6.48
CA THR A 164 2.24 -15.09 6.61
C THR A 164 1.73 -14.46 5.32
N PHE A 165 0.43 -14.57 5.08
CA PHE A 165 -0.17 -14.13 3.82
C PHE A 165 -1.29 -13.12 4.04
N CYS A 166 -1.40 -12.16 3.15
CA CYS A 166 -2.50 -11.20 3.10
C CYS A 166 -3.26 -11.29 1.77
N GLY A 167 -4.58 -11.24 1.85
CA GLY A 167 -5.47 -11.28 0.68
C GLY A 167 -5.66 -9.91 0.05
N LYS A 168 -6.45 -9.88 -1.04
CA LYS A 168 -6.95 -8.63 -1.62
C LYS A 168 -8.08 -8.07 -0.76
N LEU A 169 -8.14 -6.74 -0.66
CA LEU A 169 -9.32 -6.08 -0.11
C LEU A 169 -10.51 -6.29 -1.06
N ASP A 170 -11.72 -6.43 -0.49
CA ASP A 170 -12.95 -6.63 -1.22
C ASP A 170 -13.96 -5.51 -0.94
N LYS A 171 -14.85 -5.23 -1.91
CA LYS A 171 -15.89 -4.20 -1.76
C LYS A 171 -16.86 -4.49 -0.60
N SER A 172 -17.07 -5.74 -0.25
CA SER A 172 -17.92 -6.12 0.90
C SER A 172 -17.39 -5.60 2.23
N MET A 173 -16.08 -5.36 2.34
CA MET A 173 -15.44 -4.79 3.54
C MET A 173 -15.73 -3.29 3.72
N SER A 174 -16.39 -2.64 2.76
CA SER A 174 -16.60 -1.19 2.72
C SER A 174 -17.38 -0.66 3.95
N TYR A 175 -18.37 -1.40 4.43
CA TYR A 175 -19.18 -0.94 5.55
C TYR A 175 -18.48 -1.22 6.89
N LEU A 176 -18.38 -0.15 7.69
CA LEU A 176 -17.89 -0.26 9.07
C LEU A 176 -18.97 -0.97 9.92
N THR A 177 -18.50 -1.74 10.88
CA THR A 177 -19.33 -2.51 11.82
C THR A 177 -19.02 -2.12 13.28
N PRO A 178 -19.17 -0.83 13.65
CA PRO A 178 -18.78 -0.35 14.97
C PRO A 178 -19.57 -0.99 16.11
N GLU A 179 -20.74 -1.57 15.81
CA GLU A 179 -21.57 -2.31 16.78
C GLU A 179 -20.89 -3.58 17.31
N THR A 180 -19.92 -4.10 16.55
CA THR A 180 -19.13 -5.29 16.90
C THR A 180 -17.64 -4.99 17.03
N ASP A 181 -17.19 -3.87 16.48
CA ASP A 181 -15.78 -3.47 16.48
C ASP A 181 -15.46 -2.54 17.66
N THR A 182 -14.23 -2.64 18.19
CA THR A 182 -13.70 -1.63 19.11
C THR A 182 -13.44 -0.30 18.38
N ALA A 183 -13.34 0.78 19.12
CA ALA A 183 -13.02 2.09 18.54
C ALA A 183 -11.65 2.10 17.80
N ASP A 184 -10.65 1.39 18.34
CA ASP A 184 -9.35 1.23 17.68
C ASP A 184 -9.48 0.47 16.35
N LEU A 185 -10.26 -0.63 16.31
CA LEU A 185 -10.45 -1.39 15.08
C LEU A 185 -11.26 -0.59 14.05
N THR A 186 -12.28 0.13 14.50
CA THR A 186 -13.08 1.02 13.64
C THR A 186 -12.19 2.09 12.99
N LEU A 187 -11.33 2.74 13.80
CA LEU A 187 -10.38 3.72 13.28
C LEU A 187 -9.38 3.10 12.29
N ARG A 188 -8.84 1.92 12.62
CA ARG A 188 -7.95 1.19 11.70
C ARG A 188 -8.63 0.83 10.39
N LYS A 189 -9.88 0.39 10.41
CA LYS A 189 -10.68 0.14 9.20
C LYS A 189 -10.87 1.42 8.39
N ILE A 190 -11.13 2.56 9.02
CA ILE A 190 -11.24 3.85 8.34
C ILE A 190 -9.94 4.16 7.60
N VAL A 191 -8.79 4.01 8.24
CA VAL A 191 -7.49 4.29 7.63
C VAL A 191 -7.13 3.25 6.55
N ALA A 192 -7.25 1.96 6.85
CA ALA A 192 -6.89 0.89 5.91
C ALA A 192 -7.71 0.92 4.62
N PHE A 193 -8.99 1.28 4.72
CA PHE A 193 -9.91 1.25 3.59
C PHE A 193 -9.98 2.55 2.77
N GLN A 194 -9.21 3.59 3.13
CA GLN A 194 -9.06 4.78 2.30
C GLN A 194 -8.65 4.42 0.87
N GLY A 195 -9.24 5.12 -0.12
CA GLY A 195 -9.06 4.81 -1.53
C GLY A 195 -9.89 3.60 -1.99
N PHE A 196 -9.64 2.42 -1.45
CA PHE A 196 -10.40 1.19 -1.70
C PHE A 196 -10.35 0.28 -0.47
N PRO A 197 -11.49 -0.37 -0.06
CA PRO A 197 -12.83 -0.31 -0.67
C PRO A 197 -13.65 0.95 -0.35
N LYS A 198 -13.09 1.93 0.38
CA LYS A 198 -13.69 3.15 0.94
C LYS A 198 -14.55 2.85 2.19
N PRO A 199 -14.14 3.35 3.36
CA PRO A 199 -14.86 3.07 4.61
C PRO A 199 -16.19 3.82 4.65
N LYS A 200 -17.31 3.11 4.77
CA LYS A 200 -18.66 3.66 4.76
C LYS A 200 -19.35 3.49 6.11
N TYR A 201 -20.06 4.53 6.51
CA TYR A 201 -20.98 4.49 7.63
C TYR A 201 -22.22 5.32 7.31
N THR A 202 -23.37 4.97 7.92
CA THR A 202 -24.65 5.67 7.67
C THR A 202 -24.92 6.69 8.76
N PHE A 203 -24.98 7.97 8.39
CA PHE A 203 -25.39 9.06 9.29
C PHE A 203 -26.75 9.60 8.87
N PHE A 204 -27.69 9.69 9.80
CA PHE A 204 -29.04 10.22 9.53
C PHE A 204 -29.73 9.55 8.33
N GLY A 205 -29.53 8.24 8.15
CA GLY A 205 -30.08 7.49 7.01
C GLY A 205 -29.33 7.67 5.68
N LEU A 206 -28.27 8.48 5.65
CA LEU A 206 -27.47 8.73 4.45
C LEU A 206 -26.12 8.00 4.50
N PRO A 207 -25.80 7.13 3.52
CA PRO A 207 -24.50 6.49 3.42
C PRO A 207 -23.40 7.54 3.15
N CYS A 208 -22.35 7.51 3.92
CA CYS A 208 -21.21 8.42 3.82
C CYS A 208 -19.90 7.63 3.82
N ILE A 209 -18.93 8.06 3.01
CA ILE A 209 -17.55 7.60 3.12
C ILE A 209 -16.89 8.44 4.21
N VAL A 210 -16.29 7.79 5.21
CA VAL A 210 -15.52 8.45 6.28
C VAL A 210 -14.10 8.68 5.78
N LEU A 211 -13.70 9.94 5.65
CA LEU A 211 -12.39 10.31 5.08
C LEU A 211 -11.33 10.54 6.14
N GLU A 212 -11.70 11.26 7.22
CA GLU A 212 -10.82 11.56 8.33
C GLU A 212 -11.56 11.34 9.64
N ALA A 213 -10.89 10.69 10.59
CA ALA A 213 -11.44 10.38 11.90
C ALA A 213 -10.32 10.19 12.92
N HIS A 214 -10.65 10.34 14.20
CA HIS A 214 -9.75 10.07 15.31
C HIS A 214 -10.51 9.53 16.54
N LEU A 215 -9.80 9.00 17.53
CA LEU A 215 -10.41 8.60 18.79
C LEU A 215 -10.76 9.83 19.62
N LEU A 216 -11.97 9.85 20.21
CA LEU A 216 -12.38 10.93 21.10
C LEU A 216 -11.40 11.07 22.28
N LYS A 217 -10.85 12.26 22.47
CA LYS A 217 -9.94 12.57 23.56
C LYS A 217 -10.70 13.05 24.80
N GLN A 218 -10.08 12.91 25.97
CA GLN A 218 -10.67 13.40 27.22
C GLN A 218 -10.87 14.91 27.17
N GLY A 219 -12.09 15.37 27.48
CA GLY A 219 -12.46 16.79 27.46
C GLY A 219 -12.77 17.37 26.08
N GLU A 220 -12.70 16.55 25.02
CA GLU A 220 -13.01 16.97 23.67
C GLU A 220 -14.53 16.99 23.43
N THR A 221 -15.00 18.06 22.79
CA THR A 221 -16.39 18.15 22.29
C THR A 221 -16.42 17.87 20.80
N ALA A 222 -16.99 16.74 20.40
CA ALA A 222 -17.07 16.32 19.02
C ALA A 222 -18.51 16.42 18.48
N LEU A 223 -18.65 16.88 17.25
CA LEU A 223 -19.94 17.13 16.60
C LEU A 223 -20.56 15.84 16.03
N LEU A 224 -19.76 14.99 15.39
CA LEU A 224 -20.22 13.75 14.77
C LEU A 224 -19.36 12.58 15.27
N LYS A 225 -20.02 11.54 15.78
CA LYS A 225 -19.36 10.43 16.45
C LYS A 225 -19.94 9.11 15.97
N ILE A 226 -19.10 8.09 15.96
CA ILE A 226 -19.48 6.68 15.74
C ILE A 226 -19.28 5.97 17.08
N PRO A 227 -20.37 5.50 17.74
CA PRO A 227 -20.26 4.68 18.95
C PRO A 227 -19.77 3.29 18.59
N CYS A 228 -18.83 2.75 19.38
CA CYS A 228 -18.21 1.45 19.14
C CYS A 228 -18.57 0.45 20.25
N ALA A 229 -18.36 -0.84 19.99
CA ALA A 229 -18.77 -1.94 20.88
C ALA A 229 -18.10 -1.88 22.26
N ASP A 230 -16.93 -1.28 22.37
CA ASP A 230 -16.19 -1.08 23.64
C ASP A 230 -16.61 0.18 24.42
N GLY A 231 -17.68 0.85 24.01
CA GLY A 231 -18.21 2.06 24.64
C GLY A 231 -17.43 3.34 24.33
N ARG A 232 -16.31 3.25 23.60
CA ARG A 232 -15.53 4.42 23.14
C ARG A 232 -16.14 4.97 21.84
N LEU A 233 -15.71 6.17 21.49
CA LEU A 233 -16.24 6.92 20.36
C LEU A 233 -15.13 7.23 19.35
N VAL A 234 -15.43 7.06 18.06
CA VAL A 234 -14.63 7.58 16.96
C VAL A 234 -15.26 8.87 16.49
N VAL A 235 -14.48 9.95 16.46
CA VAL A 235 -14.88 11.27 15.96
C VAL A 235 -14.65 11.32 14.47
N VAL A 236 -15.64 11.82 13.72
CA VAL A 236 -15.52 12.01 12.28
C VAL A 236 -15.24 13.48 12.00
N ASP A 237 -14.12 13.75 11.32
CA ASP A 237 -13.68 15.10 10.98
C ASP A 237 -14.10 15.49 9.58
N ARG A 238 -13.94 14.58 8.62
CA ARG A 238 -14.31 14.75 7.20
C ARG A 238 -15.01 13.53 6.65
N LEU A 239 -15.99 13.76 5.81
CA LEU A 239 -16.76 12.70 5.17
C LEU A 239 -17.25 13.13 3.78
N GLN A 240 -17.65 12.13 3.00
CA GLN A 240 -18.25 12.33 1.68
C GLN A 240 -19.60 11.61 1.64
N PRO A 241 -20.75 12.35 1.69
CA PRO A 241 -22.05 11.74 1.47
C PRO A 241 -22.16 11.16 0.06
N GLU A 242 -22.92 10.09 -0.09
CA GLU A 242 -23.07 9.42 -1.40
C GLU A 242 -23.60 10.40 -2.47
N GLY A 243 -22.94 10.43 -3.63
CA GLY A 243 -23.28 11.33 -4.72
C GLY A 243 -22.94 12.82 -4.47
N ARG A 244 -22.20 13.15 -3.42
CA ARG A 244 -21.82 14.53 -3.07
C ARG A 244 -20.31 14.71 -3.01
N LYS A 245 -19.87 15.97 -2.87
CA LYS A 245 -18.47 16.31 -2.62
C LYS A 245 -18.11 16.02 -1.16
N GLU A 246 -16.84 15.84 -0.89
CA GLU A 246 -16.29 15.78 0.46
C GLU A 246 -16.52 17.10 1.21
N MET A 247 -16.72 16.99 2.52
CA MET A 247 -16.95 18.13 3.39
C MET A 247 -16.52 17.84 4.82
N ASP A 248 -16.34 18.88 5.61
CA ASP A 248 -16.16 18.77 7.05
C ASP A 248 -17.49 18.44 7.77
N THR A 249 -17.37 17.97 9.00
CA THR A 249 -18.52 17.58 9.82
C THR A 249 -19.51 18.73 10.07
N LYS A 250 -19.03 19.97 10.25
CA LYS A 250 -19.90 21.13 10.49
C LYS A 250 -20.79 21.41 9.28
N SER A 251 -20.20 21.41 8.09
CA SER A 251 -20.94 21.59 6.82
C SER A 251 -21.95 20.48 6.60
N PHE A 252 -21.58 19.22 6.94
CA PHE A 252 -22.48 18.08 6.86
C PHE A 252 -23.69 18.24 7.77
N LEU A 253 -23.49 18.57 9.04
CA LEU A 253 -24.59 18.74 10.00
C LEU A 253 -25.54 19.86 9.61
N ASN A 254 -25.02 20.98 9.12
CA ASN A 254 -25.84 22.11 8.65
C ASN A 254 -26.75 21.73 7.47
N GLY A 255 -26.31 20.80 6.63
CA GLY A 255 -27.05 20.40 5.43
C GLY A 255 -27.97 19.18 5.62
N TYR A 256 -27.65 18.26 6.54
CA TYR A 256 -28.25 16.93 6.57
C TYR A 256 -28.78 16.49 7.94
N ALA A 257 -28.38 17.11 9.07
CA ALA A 257 -28.93 16.84 10.39
C ALA A 257 -30.22 17.63 10.62
N LYS A 258 -31.30 17.22 9.95
CA LYS A 258 -32.64 17.79 10.14
C LYS A 258 -33.55 16.77 10.83
#